data_a57ac260fff7b033c09e50beb995ba65
#
_entry.id   a57ac260fff7b033c09e50beb995ba65
#
_cell.length_a   1.000
_cell.length_b   1.000
_cell.length_c   1.000
_cell.angle_alpha   90.00
_cell.angle_beta   90.00
_cell.angle_gamma   90.00
#
_symmetry.space_group_name_H-M   'P 1'
#
loop_
_entity.id
_entity.type
_entity.pdbx_description
1 polymer ?
#
loop_
_entity_poly.entity_id
_entity_poly.type
_entity_poly.pdbx_seq_one_letter_code
_entity_poly.pdbx_strand_id
1 'polypeptide(L)'
;LDIDVARLRVLRADHQSQQFRLEDQLLKYFHAQIEKTQGIIWGLEADAKTVVLHPVNKDEFVGMTAGAVTFDKKEDAGVAILAACKEYKGHDPMEIGSYRGFKMMLSYDSFDNAYQLSLNGELHHHVTLGTDARGNLTHIDNMLGRIESRIETTKQKLDSLYQQQEDAKTELGKPFPQEAELQEKVARLAELDAALNMDEPEMVGAIGEDELDAEVNEVSMVAEKSSVMEYLKNAPEGISSGKQRKHEEEVL
;
A
#
# COMPACT_ATOMS: atom_id res chain seq x y z
N LEU A 1 5.24 44.60 2.70
CA LEU A 1 5.83 43.85 3.82
C LEU A 1 4.79 42.92 4.47
N ASP A 2 3.62 43.43 4.88
CA ASP A 2 2.54 42.61 5.48
C ASP A 2 2.11 41.45 4.60
N ILE A 3 1.90 41.73 3.32
CA ILE A 3 1.52 40.71 2.33
C ILE A 3 2.62 39.65 2.22
N ASP A 4 3.90 40.04 2.27
CA ASP A 4 5.02 39.08 2.19
C ASP A 4 5.10 38.24 3.47
N VAL A 5 4.92 38.85 4.63
CA VAL A 5 4.88 38.13 5.94
C VAL A 5 3.70 37.16 5.94
N ALA A 6 2.51 37.60 5.52
CA ALA A 6 1.34 36.72 5.44
C ALA A 6 1.60 35.52 4.49
N ARG A 7 2.20 35.78 3.31
CA ARG A 7 2.57 34.72 2.35
C ARG A 7 3.54 33.72 2.95
N LEU A 8 4.61 34.20 3.61
CA LEU A 8 5.61 33.33 4.24
C LEU A 8 5.04 32.50 5.39
N ARG A 9 4.10 33.07 6.16
CA ARG A 9 3.37 32.33 7.21
C ARG A 9 2.54 31.19 6.62
N VAL A 10 1.85 31.41 5.49
CA VAL A 10 1.11 30.36 4.77
C VAL A 10 2.07 29.26 4.29
N LEU A 11 3.20 29.61 3.65
CA LEU A 11 4.19 28.65 3.20
C LEU A 11 4.77 27.84 4.35
N ARG A 12 5.01 28.47 5.51
CA ARG A 12 5.45 27.77 6.73
C ARG A 12 4.41 26.78 7.25
N ALA A 13 3.12 27.18 7.26
CA ALA A 13 2.03 26.30 7.66
C ALA A 13 1.89 25.10 6.70
N ASP A 14 2.03 25.32 5.39
CA ASP A 14 2.04 24.25 4.39
C ASP A 14 3.23 23.30 4.60
N HIS A 15 4.42 23.84 4.87
CA HIS A 15 5.59 23.03 5.19
C HIS A 15 5.35 22.17 6.45
N GLN A 16 4.81 22.74 7.52
CA GLN A 16 4.48 21.99 8.73
C GLN A 16 3.45 20.87 8.43
N SER A 17 2.43 21.17 7.63
CA SER A 17 1.43 20.18 7.20
C SER A 17 2.08 19.04 6.40
N GLN A 18 3.07 19.34 5.55
CA GLN A 18 3.84 18.32 4.83
C GLN A 18 4.66 17.44 5.79
N GLN A 19 5.31 18.03 6.80
CA GLN A 19 6.06 17.28 7.82
C GLN A 19 5.15 16.29 8.56
N PHE A 20 3.94 16.70 8.99
CA PHE A 20 2.97 15.81 9.62
C PHE A 20 2.50 14.67 8.70
N ARG A 21 2.31 14.96 7.41
CA ARG A 21 1.96 13.90 6.42
C ARG A 21 3.08 12.90 6.25
N LEU A 22 4.33 13.35 6.17
CA LEU A 22 5.50 12.46 6.07
C LEU A 22 5.63 11.58 7.32
N GLU A 23 5.42 12.15 8.49
CA GLU A 23 5.41 11.42 9.75
C GLU A 23 4.35 10.31 9.77
N ASP A 24 3.11 10.62 9.41
CA ASP A 24 2.02 9.64 9.34
C ASP A 24 2.31 8.55 8.27
N GLN A 25 2.87 8.93 7.13
CA GLN A 25 3.30 7.98 6.09
C GLN A 25 4.39 7.03 6.58
N LEU A 26 5.40 7.53 7.29
CA LEU A 26 6.48 6.73 7.86
C LEU A 26 5.96 5.76 8.91
N LEU A 27 5.05 6.20 9.77
CA LEU A 27 4.51 5.39 10.86
C LEU A 27 3.57 4.29 10.37
N LYS A 28 2.71 4.58 9.40
CA LYS A 28 1.60 3.71 9.04
C LYS A 28 1.70 3.17 7.62
N TYR A 29 1.84 4.07 6.63
CA TYR A 29 1.73 3.68 5.23
C TYR A 29 2.87 2.78 4.77
N PHE A 30 4.12 3.20 4.94
CA PHE A 30 5.27 2.44 4.45
C PHE A 30 5.36 1.08 5.14
N HIS A 31 5.16 1.02 6.45
CA HIS A 31 5.22 -0.24 7.19
C HIS A 31 4.18 -1.25 6.66
N ALA A 32 2.92 -0.83 6.55
CA ALA A 32 1.85 -1.68 6.04
C ALA A 32 2.07 -2.10 4.58
N GLN A 33 2.56 -1.20 3.71
CA GLN A 33 2.80 -1.53 2.30
C GLN A 33 3.99 -2.46 2.11
N ILE A 34 5.05 -2.29 2.87
CA ILE A 34 6.23 -3.17 2.85
C ILE A 34 5.83 -4.57 3.31
N GLU A 35 5.17 -4.71 4.44
CA GLU A 35 4.69 -5.99 4.97
C GLU A 35 3.75 -6.69 3.97
N LYS A 36 2.77 -5.97 3.43
CA LYS A 36 1.86 -6.50 2.40
C LYS A 36 2.63 -6.97 1.16
N THR A 37 3.60 -6.18 0.68
CA THR A 37 4.36 -6.51 -0.53
C THR A 37 5.27 -7.71 -0.30
N GLN A 38 5.90 -7.83 0.88
CA GLN A 38 6.66 -9.00 1.28
C GLN A 38 5.78 -10.26 1.35
N GLY A 39 4.58 -10.15 1.90
CA GLY A 39 3.60 -11.25 1.93
C GLY A 39 3.21 -11.71 0.51
N ILE A 40 3.03 -10.77 -0.43
CA ILE A 40 2.77 -11.11 -1.85
C ILE A 40 3.97 -11.83 -2.47
N ILE A 41 5.20 -11.37 -2.23
CA ILE A 41 6.41 -12.04 -2.74
C ILE A 41 6.49 -13.47 -2.20
N TRP A 42 6.29 -13.65 -0.90
CA TRP A 42 6.31 -14.97 -0.28
C TRP A 42 5.26 -15.92 -0.90
N GLY A 43 4.03 -15.44 -1.07
CA GLY A 43 2.96 -16.23 -1.72
C GLY A 43 3.29 -16.57 -3.18
N LEU A 44 3.80 -15.60 -3.96
CA LEU A 44 4.23 -15.86 -5.34
C LEU A 44 5.38 -16.87 -5.43
N GLU A 45 6.34 -16.82 -4.52
CA GLU A 45 7.47 -17.78 -4.48
C GLU A 45 7.01 -19.19 -4.10
N ALA A 46 6.01 -19.33 -3.24
CA ALA A 46 5.39 -20.61 -2.93
C ALA A 46 4.62 -21.16 -4.13
N ASP A 47 3.83 -20.33 -4.80
CA ASP A 47 3.07 -20.70 -5.98
C ASP A 47 4.01 -21.03 -7.18
N ALA A 48 5.13 -20.33 -7.33
CA ALA A 48 6.15 -20.65 -8.32
C ALA A 48 6.73 -22.07 -8.11
N LYS A 49 6.97 -22.47 -6.86
CA LYS A 49 7.42 -23.85 -6.55
C LYS A 49 6.34 -24.86 -6.96
N THR A 50 5.07 -24.58 -6.73
CA THR A 50 3.96 -25.43 -7.17
C THR A 50 3.93 -25.57 -8.70
N VAL A 51 4.14 -24.46 -9.43
CA VAL A 51 4.23 -24.49 -10.90
C VAL A 51 5.40 -25.35 -11.39
N VAL A 52 6.56 -25.27 -10.73
CA VAL A 52 7.75 -26.08 -11.06
C VAL A 52 7.53 -27.57 -10.80
N LEU A 53 6.80 -27.91 -9.73
CA LEU A 53 6.45 -29.31 -9.42
C LEU A 53 5.45 -29.90 -10.42
N HIS A 54 4.66 -29.07 -11.12
CA HIS A 54 3.66 -29.45 -12.10
C HIS A 54 3.93 -28.77 -13.45
N PRO A 55 5.03 -29.11 -14.12
CA PRO A 55 5.47 -28.45 -15.36
C PRO A 55 4.50 -28.73 -16.51
N VAL A 56 4.37 -27.76 -17.43
CA VAL A 56 3.70 -28.00 -18.71
C VAL A 56 4.64 -28.77 -19.63
N ASN A 57 4.18 -29.92 -20.13
CA ASN A 57 4.82 -30.58 -21.24
C ASN A 57 4.24 -30.03 -22.56
N LYS A 58 5.09 -29.72 -23.56
CA LYS A 58 4.63 -29.21 -24.84
C LYS A 58 3.89 -30.26 -25.66
N ASP A 59 4.28 -31.55 -25.46
CA ASP A 59 3.82 -32.67 -26.25
C ASP A 59 2.70 -33.46 -25.56
N GLU A 60 2.50 -33.27 -24.26
CA GLU A 60 1.52 -34.02 -23.48
C GLU A 60 0.79 -33.12 -22.47
N PHE A 61 -0.54 -33.22 -22.41
CA PHE A 61 -1.33 -32.50 -21.46
C PHE A 61 -1.16 -33.08 -20.04
N VAL A 62 -0.86 -32.24 -19.06
CA VAL A 62 -0.54 -32.66 -17.68
C VAL A 62 -1.74 -33.25 -16.94
N GLY A 63 -2.94 -33.16 -17.53
CA GLY A 63 -4.19 -33.55 -16.89
C GLY A 63 -4.84 -32.44 -16.06
N MET A 64 -6.15 -32.48 -15.99
CA MET A 64 -6.98 -31.59 -15.16
C MET A 64 -8.06 -32.42 -14.49
N THR A 65 -8.35 -32.16 -13.22
CA THR A 65 -9.52 -32.74 -12.57
C THR A 65 -10.66 -31.75 -12.57
N ALA A 66 -11.87 -32.19 -12.90
CA ALA A 66 -13.10 -31.41 -12.68
C ALA A 66 -14.16 -32.33 -12.04
N GLY A 67 -14.60 -31.95 -10.86
CA GLY A 67 -15.41 -32.84 -10.02
C GLY A 67 -14.67 -34.14 -9.71
N ALA A 68 -15.26 -35.28 -10.07
CA ALA A 68 -14.68 -36.62 -9.90
C ALA A 68 -13.96 -37.15 -11.16
N VAL A 69 -13.86 -36.36 -12.23
CA VAL A 69 -13.36 -36.80 -13.54
C VAL A 69 -11.97 -36.18 -13.78
N THR A 70 -11.03 -37.00 -14.25
CA THR A 70 -9.72 -36.55 -14.72
C THR A 70 -9.73 -36.51 -16.25
N PHE A 71 -9.26 -35.40 -16.82
CA PHE A 71 -9.18 -35.18 -18.25
C PHE A 71 -7.71 -35.22 -18.69
N ASP A 72 -7.40 -36.10 -19.63
CA ASP A 72 -6.04 -36.26 -20.17
C ASP A 72 -5.82 -35.49 -21.48
N LYS A 73 -6.88 -34.85 -22.00
CA LYS A 73 -6.82 -34.05 -23.23
C LYS A 73 -7.20 -32.61 -22.95
N LYS A 74 -6.43 -31.69 -23.52
CA LYS A 74 -6.63 -30.24 -23.36
C LYS A 74 -8.00 -29.77 -23.86
N GLU A 75 -8.48 -30.37 -24.95
CA GLU A 75 -9.79 -30.06 -25.53
C GLU A 75 -10.94 -30.45 -24.58
N ASP A 76 -10.88 -31.68 -24.06
CA ASP A 76 -11.93 -32.20 -23.17
C ASP A 76 -11.95 -31.44 -21.82
N ALA A 77 -10.78 -31.13 -21.29
CA ALA A 77 -10.63 -30.29 -20.10
C ALA A 77 -11.22 -28.89 -20.30
N GLY A 78 -10.94 -28.25 -21.42
CA GLY A 78 -11.52 -26.95 -21.76
C GLY A 78 -13.03 -26.99 -21.93
N VAL A 79 -13.58 -28.06 -22.53
CA VAL A 79 -15.04 -28.27 -22.63
C VAL A 79 -15.66 -28.44 -21.24
N ALA A 80 -14.99 -29.16 -20.32
CA ALA A 80 -15.46 -29.30 -18.94
C ALA A 80 -15.53 -27.96 -18.20
N ILE A 81 -14.55 -27.07 -18.38
CA ILE A 81 -14.61 -25.70 -17.82
C ILE A 81 -15.82 -24.93 -18.38
N LEU A 82 -16.04 -24.98 -19.69
CA LEU A 82 -17.20 -24.32 -20.31
C LEU A 82 -18.55 -24.93 -19.89
N ALA A 83 -18.59 -26.24 -19.64
CA ALA A 83 -19.80 -26.91 -19.10
C ALA A 83 -20.06 -26.38 -17.65
N ALA A 84 -19.05 -26.30 -16.81
CA ALA A 84 -19.16 -25.72 -15.48
C ALA A 84 -19.66 -24.27 -15.51
N CYS A 85 -19.21 -23.45 -16.48
CA CYS A 85 -19.74 -22.10 -16.68
C CYS A 85 -21.25 -22.09 -16.98
N LYS A 86 -21.75 -23.04 -17.81
CA LYS A 86 -23.18 -23.13 -18.13
C LYS A 86 -24.05 -23.60 -16.95
N GLU A 87 -23.46 -24.44 -16.10
CA GLU A 87 -24.12 -24.97 -14.90
C GLU A 87 -24.09 -24.01 -13.73
N TYR A 88 -23.15 -23.06 -13.73
CA TYR A 88 -23.00 -22.07 -12.67
C TYR A 88 -24.21 -21.14 -12.59
N LYS A 89 -24.91 -21.19 -11.45
CA LYS A 89 -26.10 -20.36 -11.17
C LYS A 89 -25.98 -19.57 -9.89
N GLY A 90 -24.81 -19.64 -9.25
CA GLY A 90 -24.56 -19.03 -7.95
C GLY A 90 -24.10 -17.57 -8.02
N HIS A 91 -23.98 -16.97 -6.84
CA HIS A 91 -23.28 -15.70 -6.66
C HIS A 91 -21.89 -15.90 -6.00
N ASP A 92 -21.73 -17.04 -5.32
CA ASP A 92 -20.48 -17.36 -4.60
C ASP A 92 -19.54 -18.20 -5.48
N PRO A 93 -18.21 -18.04 -5.34
CA PRO A 93 -17.25 -18.86 -6.07
C PRO A 93 -17.45 -20.36 -5.83
N MET A 94 -17.51 -21.13 -6.91
CA MET A 94 -17.73 -22.58 -6.90
C MET A 94 -16.43 -23.32 -7.24
N GLU A 95 -16.04 -24.29 -6.42
CA GLU A 95 -14.92 -25.17 -6.74
C GLU A 95 -15.32 -26.11 -7.88
N ILE A 96 -14.57 -26.09 -8.98
CA ILE A 96 -14.82 -26.93 -10.15
C ILE A 96 -13.79 -28.03 -10.33
N GLY A 97 -12.67 -27.99 -9.63
CA GLY A 97 -11.62 -29.00 -9.69
C GLY A 97 -10.24 -28.48 -9.40
N SER A 98 -9.22 -29.12 -10.00
CA SER A 98 -7.82 -28.69 -9.83
C SER A 98 -7.03 -28.81 -11.13
N TYR A 99 -6.04 -27.93 -11.31
CA TYR A 99 -5.12 -27.92 -12.43
C TYR A 99 -3.73 -27.51 -11.97
N ARG A 100 -2.73 -28.27 -12.30
CA ARG A 100 -1.31 -28.03 -11.99
C ARG A 100 -1.06 -27.72 -10.50
N GLY A 101 -1.71 -28.44 -9.60
CA GLY A 101 -1.56 -28.27 -8.17
C GLY A 101 -2.40 -27.11 -7.57
N PHE A 102 -3.10 -26.34 -8.39
CA PHE A 102 -3.97 -25.25 -7.95
C PHE A 102 -5.43 -25.68 -7.95
N LYS A 103 -6.20 -25.28 -6.93
CA LYS A 103 -7.64 -25.42 -6.92
C LYS A 103 -8.28 -24.42 -7.86
N MET A 104 -9.26 -24.85 -8.62
CA MET A 104 -9.99 -24.02 -9.56
C MET A 104 -11.32 -23.58 -8.97
N MET A 105 -11.51 -22.27 -8.80
CA MET A 105 -12.74 -21.66 -8.34
C MET A 105 -13.35 -20.83 -9.46
N LEU A 106 -14.58 -21.16 -9.85
CA LEU A 106 -15.35 -20.45 -10.86
C LEU A 106 -16.25 -19.40 -10.22
N SER A 107 -16.26 -18.20 -10.77
CA SER A 107 -17.17 -17.12 -10.41
C SER A 107 -17.66 -16.38 -11.65
N TYR A 108 -18.69 -15.58 -11.49
CA TYR A 108 -19.20 -14.71 -12.55
C TYR A 108 -19.08 -13.24 -12.13
N ASP A 109 -18.40 -12.49 -12.94
CA ASP A 109 -18.28 -11.04 -12.76
C ASP A 109 -19.41 -10.33 -13.53
N SER A 110 -20.35 -9.77 -12.79
CA SER A 110 -21.49 -9.07 -13.37
C SER A 110 -21.14 -7.70 -13.96
N PHE A 111 -20.01 -7.11 -13.56
CA PHE A 111 -19.53 -5.84 -14.11
C PHE A 111 -18.95 -6.06 -15.51
N ASP A 112 -18.04 -7.04 -15.63
CA ASP A 112 -17.42 -7.40 -16.92
C ASP A 112 -18.28 -8.33 -17.74
N ASN A 113 -19.40 -8.83 -17.20
CA ASN A 113 -20.30 -9.80 -17.81
C ASN A 113 -19.56 -11.04 -18.32
N ALA A 114 -18.64 -11.54 -17.51
CA ALA A 114 -17.70 -12.60 -17.86
C ALA A 114 -17.51 -13.61 -16.72
N TYR A 115 -17.27 -14.88 -17.08
CA TYR A 115 -16.83 -15.86 -16.11
C TYR A 115 -15.36 -15.65 -15.78
N GLN A 116 -15.04 -15.71 -14.50
CA GLN A 116 -13.68 -15.68 -13.99
C GLN A 116 -13.32 -17.00 -13.33
N LEU A 117 -12.14 -17.49 -13.65
CA LEU A 117 -11.54 -18.64 -13.00
C LEU A 117 -10.41 -18.17 -12.10
N SER A 118 -10.49 -18.51 -10.82
CA SER A 118 -9.41 -18.28 -9.87
C SER A 118 -8.67 -19.59 -9.60
N LEU A 119 -7.36 -19.58 -9.80
CA LEU A 119 -6.47 -20.66 -9.38
C LEU A 119 -5.93 -20.31 -8.00
N ASN A 120 -6.30 -21.09 -7.01
CA ASN A 120 -6.00 -20.84 -5.61
C ASN A 120 -4.82 -21.71 -5.17
N GLY A 121 -3.71 -21.05 -4.93
CA GLY A 121 -2.54 -21.53 -4.21
C GLY A 121 -2.40 -20.78 -2.88
N GLU A 122 -1.20 -20.29 -2.57
CA GLU A 122 -1.00 -19.32 -1.50
C GLU A 122 -1.63 -17.96 -1.87
N LEU A 123 -1.64 -17.64 -3.16
CA LEU A 123 -2.35 -16.49 -3.71
C LEU A 123 -3.46 -16.95 -4.66
N HIS A 124 -4.33 -15.99 -4.99
CA HIS A 124 -5.38 -16.19 -5.97
C HIS A 124 -4.95 -15.60 -7.32
N HIS A 125 -4.94 -16.47 -8.36
CA HIS A 125 -4.58 -16.09 -9.71
C HIS A 125 -5.82 -16.13 -10.59
N HIS A 126 -6.26 -14.97 -11.08
CA HIS A 126 -7.51 -14.83 -11.82
C HIS A 126 -7.28 -14.84 -13.33
N VAL A 127 -8.14 -15.55 -14.05
CA VAL A 127 -8.20 -15.60 -15.50
C VAL A 127 -9.65 -15.39 -15.94
N THR A 128 -9.87 -14.44 -16.84
CA THR A 128 -11.18 -14.29 -17.50
C THR A 128 -11.34 -15.36 -18.55
N LEU A 129 -12.45 -16.08 -18.50
CA LEU A 129 -12.76 -17.16 -19.42
C LEU A 129 -13.47 -16.62 -20.67
N GLY A 130 -13.03 -17.11 -21.83
CA GLY A 130 -13.66 -16.88 -23.12
C GLY A 130 -14.55 -18.05 -23.56
N THR A 131 -15.04 -17.99 -24.80
CA THR A 131 -15.87 -19.02 -25.40
C THR A 131 -15.06 -20.17 -26.02
N ASP A 132 -13.74 -20.01 -26.19
CA ASP A 132 -12.86 -21.04 -26.73
C ASP A 132 -12.31 -21.95 -25.63
N ALA A 133 -12.71 -23.20 -25.67
CA ALA A 133 -12.32 -24.23 -24.70
C ALA A 133 -10.79 -24.39 -24.58
N ARG A 134 -10.08 -24.48 -25.71
CA ARG A 134 -8.62 -24.64 -25.75
C ARG A 134 -7.89 -23.38 -25.38
N GLY A 135 -8.42 -22.22 -25.81
CA GLY A 135 -7.88 -20.89 -25.49
C GLY A 135 -7.90 -20.62 -24.00
N ASN A 136 -8.94 -21.02 -23.29
CA ASN A 136 -9.04 -20.85 -21.83
C ASN A 136 -7.89 -21.53 -21.10
N LEU A 137 -7.54 -22.78 -21.42
CA LEU A 137 -6.41 -23.47 -20.81
C LEU A 137 -5.08 -22.85 -21.19
N THR A 138 -4.97 -22.33 -22.41
CA THR A 138 -3.77 -21.57 -22.81
C THR A 138 -3.61 -20.27 -22.01
N HIS A 139 -4.69 -19.58 -21.73
CA HIS A 139 -4.69 -18.38 -20.86
C HIS A 139 -4.28 -18.73 -19.42
N ILE A 140 -4.76 -19.85 -18.90
CA ILE A 140 -4.39 -20.35 -17.58
C ILE A 140 -2.88 -20.67 -17.54
N ASP A 141 -2.36 -21.42 -18.51
CA ASP A 141 -0.94 -21.76 -18.61
C ASP A 141 -0.07 -20.49 -18.70
N ASN A 142 -0.45 -19.53 -19.53
CA ASN A 142 0.25 -18.26 -19.68
C ASN A 142 0.24 -17.44 -18.38
N MET A 143 -0.86 -17.46 -17.63
CA MET A 143 -0.96 -16.76 -16.36
C MET A 143 -0.03 -17.38 -15.31
N LEU A 144 -0.03 -18.71 -15.19
CA LEU A 144 0.89 -19.43 -14.31
C LEU A 144 2.36 -19.23 -14.73
N GLY A 145 2.64 -19.24 -16.03
CA GLY A 145 3.98 -18.99 -16.57
C GLY A 145 4.53 -17.56 -16.30
N ARG A 146 3.66 -16.61 -15.93
CA ARG A 146 4.07 -15.24 -15.60
C ARG A 146 4.38 -15.05 -14.11
N ILE A 147 4.24 -16.08 -13.27
CA ILE A 147 4.45 -15.94 -11.81
C ILE A 147 5.88 -15.46 -11.52
N GLU A 148 6.89 -15.99 -12.20
CA GLU A 148 8.30 -15.57 -12.02
C GLU A 148 8.49 -14.08 -12.35
N SER A 149 7.95 -13.62 -13.47
CA SER A 149 8.05 -12.19 -13.83
C SER A 149 7.30 -11.30 -12.86
N ARG A 150 6.20 -11.78 -12.26
CA ARG A 150 5.46 -11.06 -11.20
C ARG A 150 6.26 -10.98 -9.91
N ILE A 151 7.03 -12.01 -9.55
CA ILE A 151 7.94 -11.96 -8.39
C ILE A 151 8.95 -10.84 -8.61
N GLU A 152 9.60 -10.80 -9.77
CA GLU A 152 10.59 -9.77 -10.09
C GLU A 152 9.99 -8.36 -10.03
N THR A 153 8.86 -8.15 -10.68
CA THR A 153 8.17 -6.85 -10.64
C THR A 153 7.77 -6.45 -9.21
N THR A 154 7.36 -7.43 -8.39
CA THR A 154 6.96 -7.16 -7.00
C THR A 154 8.18 -6.86 -6.13
N LYS A 155 9.33 -7.48 -6.37
CA LYS A 155 10.61 -7.15 -5.71
C LYS A 155 11.05 -5.72 -6.06
N GLN A 156 10.98 -5.33 -7.31
CA GLN A 156 11.26 -3.94 -7.74
C GLN A 156 10.34 -2.93 -7.06
N LYS A 157 9.05 -3.28 -6.90
CA LYS A 157 8.11 -2.45 -6.13
C LYS A 157 8.51 -2.35 -4.66
N LEU A 158 8.97 -3.43 -4.04
CA LEU A 158 9.45 -3.43 -2.67
C LEU A 158 10.68 -2.52 -2.50
N ASP A 159 11.65 -2.61 -3.42
CA ASP A 159 12.83 -1.76 -3.43
C ASP A 159 12.45 -0.28 -3.56
N SER A 160 11.50 0.02 -4.44
CA SER A 160 10.96 1.38 -4.60
C SER A 160 10.28 1.89 -3.32
N LEU A 161 9.56 1.05 -2.58
CA LEU A 161 8.97 1.41 -1.30
C LEU A 161 10.02 1.72 -0.23
N TYR A 162 11.10 0.95 -0.18
CA TYR A 162 12.23 1.24 0.72
C TYR A 162 12.91 2.56 0.37
N GLN A 163 13.14 2.82 -0.93
CA GLN A 163 13.73 4.09 -1.35
C GLN A 163 12.84 5.27 -0.97
N GLN A 164 11.53 5.18 -1.23
CA GLN A 164 10.58 6.24 -0.86
C GLN A 164 10.54 6.45 0.66
N GLN A 165 10.64 5.37 1.45
CA GLN A 165 10.71 5.47 2.91
C GLN A 165 11.97 6.21 3.37
N GLU A 166 13.13 5.91 2.78
CA GLU A 166 14.40 6.60 3.11
C GLU A 166 14.36 8.08 2.69
N ASP A 167 13.81 8.37 1.51
CA ASP A 167 13.62 9.74 1.04
C ASP A 167 12.70 10.51 2.00
N ALA A 168 11.58 9.90 2.43
CA ALA A 168 10.68 10.49 3.40
C ALA A 168 11.34 10.73 4.77
N LYS A 169 12.20 9.81 5.26
CA LYS A 169 12.99 10.00 6.48
C LYS A 169 13.97 11.17 6.35
N THR A 170 14.57 11.30 5.17
CA THR A 170 15.53 12.38 4.89
C THR A 170 14.84 13.74 4.82
N GLU A 171 13.61 13.80 4.33
CA GLU A 171 12.80 15.02 4.27
C GLU A 171 12.19 15.39 5.62
N LEU A 172 11.92 14.39 6.48
CA LEU A 172 11.35 14.61 7.80
C LEU A 172 12.31 15.41 8.69
N GLY A 173 11.79 16.44 9.34
CA GLY A 173 12.56 17.28 10.25
C GLY A 173 13.42 18.35 9.56
N LYS A 174 13.37 18.50 8.24
CA LYS A 174 14.02 19.64 7.58
C LYS A 174 13.35 20.95 8.01
N PRO A 175 14.14 21.97 8.38
CA PRO A 175 13.59 23.27 8.74
C PRO A 175 12.93 23.94 7.53
N PHE A 176 11.97 24.83 7.82
CA PHE A 176 11.36 25.63 6.76
C PHE A 176 12.43 26.47 6.03
N PRO A 177 12.59 26.34 4.70
CA PRO A 177 13.72 26.97 3.99
C PRO A 177 13.75 28.49 4.07
N GLN A 178 12.60 29.13 4.25
CA GLN A 178 12.45 30.58 4.31
C GLN A 178 12.23 31.10 5.76
N GLU A 179 12.58 30.32 6.77
CA GLU A 179 12.40 30.70 8.17
C GLU A 179 13.17 31.97 8.52
N ALA A 180 14.41 32.09 8.06
CA ALA A 180 15.24 33.28 8.29
C ALA A 180 14.63 34.54 7.65
N GLU A 181 14.14 34.44 6.41
CA GLU A 181 13.46 35.53 5.69
C GLU A 181 12.17 35.94 6.43
N LEU A 182 11.39 34.96 6.90
CA LEU A 182 10.19 35.23 7.67
C LEU A 182 10.50 35.99 8.96
N GLN A 183 11.52 35.54 9.70
CA GLN A 183 11.94 36.20 10.95
C GLN A 183 12.41 37.62 10.72
N GLU A 184 13.24 37.86 9.69
CA GLU A 184 13.71 39.20 9.33
C GLU A 184 12.55 40.13 8.99
N LYS A 185 11.62 39.68 8.13
CA LYS A 185 10.47 40.51 7.73
C LYS A 185 9.49 40.76 8.89
N VAL A 186 9.30 39.79 9.80
CA VAL A 186 8.48 39.97 10.99
C VAL A 186 9.11 40.99 11.93
N ALA A 187 10.43 40.91 12.17
CA ALA A 187 11.15 41.88 12.99
C ALA A 187 11.06 43.30 12.39
N ARG A 188 11.24 43.43 11.08
CA ARG A 188 11.10 44.71 10.38
C ARG A 188 9.68 45.28 10.42
N LEU A 189 8.67 44.43 10.37
CA LEU A 189 7.29 44.86 10.52
C LEU A 189 7.03 45.42 11.91
N ALA A 190 7.49 44.70 12.96
CA ALA A 190 7.37 45.16 14.34
C ALA A 190 8.07 46.48 14.60
N GLU A 191 9.27 46.73 14.01
CA GLU A 191 9.97 48.01 14.08
C GLU A 191 9.15 49.16 13.46
N LEU A 192 8.55 48.91 12.30
CA LEU A 192 7.72 49.91 11.63
C LEU A 192 6.42 50.22 12.40
N ASP A 193 5.78 49.19 12.91
CA ASP A 193 4.57 49.36 13.76
C ASP A 193 4.88 50.15 15.04
N ALA A 194 6.01 49.85 15.69
CA ALA A 194 6.45 50.61 16.85
C ALA A 194 6.76 52.09 16.51
N ALA A 195 7.40 52.35 15.36
CA ALA A 195 7.70 53.73 14.91
C ALA A 195 6.40 54.49 14.57
N LEU A 196 5.39 53.86 13.96
CA LEU A 196 4.13 54.48 13.63
C LEU A 196 3.31 54.79 14.92
N ASN A 197 3.32 53.88 15.89
CA ASN A 197 2.59 54.08 17.15
C ASN A 197 3.25 55.14 18.06
N MET A 198 4.55 55.45 17.84
CA MET A 198 5.19 56.56 18.58
C MET A 198 4.83 57.97 18.08
N ASP A 199 4.26 58.06 16.84
CA ASP A 199 3.82 59.32 16.23
C ASP A 199 2.33 59.66 16.52
N GLU A 200 1.54 58.76 17.14
CA GLU A 200 0.18 59.06 17.59
C GLU A 200 0.21 59.66 18.99
N PRO A 201 -0.25 60.89 19.20
CA PRO A 201 -0.37 61.48 20.54
C PRO A 201 -1.42 60.70 21.33
N GLU A 202 -1.08 60.28 22.57
CA GLU A 202 -1.97 59.64 23.53
C GLU A 202 -3.28 60.44 23.68
N MET A 203 -4.32 60.00 22.98
CA MET A 203 -5.69 60.34 23.40
C MET A 203 -6.08 59.38 24.51
N VAL A 204 -5.80 59.78 25.75
CA VAL A 204 -6.29 59.14 26.95
C VAL A 204 -7.82 59.18 26.94
N GLY A 205 -8.41 58.03 26.65
CA GLY A 205 -9.85 57.80 26.80
C GLY A 205 -10.05 56.40 27.38
N ALA A 206 -10.20 56.38 28.70
CA ALA A 206 -10.52 55.18 29.47
C ALA A 206 -11.76 54.46 28.93
N ILE A 207 -11.62 53.25 28.49
CA ILE A 207 -12.68 52.26 28.47
C ILE A 207 -12.07 50.90 28.85
N GLY A 208 -12.57 50.38 29.96
CA GLY A 208 -12.64 49.02 30.50
C GLY A 208 -11.67 47.96 30.06
N GLU A 209 -10.79 47.63 31.02
CA GLU A 209 -10.24 46.28 31.14
C GLU A 209 -11.41 45.33 31.34
N ASP A 210 -11.67 44.47 30.35
CA ASP A 210 -12.10 43.09 30.58
C ASP A 210 -12.25 42.36 29.23
N GLU A 211 -11.80 41.12 29.23
CA GLU A 211 -12.00 40.08 28.17
C GLU A 211 -11.16 40.18 26.89
N LEU A 212 -9.89 39.85 26.94
CA LEU A 212 -9.14 39.23 25.79
C LEU A 212 -7.88 38.45 26.23
N ASP A 213 -7.94 37.71 27.34
CA ASP A 213 -6.81 36.90 27.82
C ASP A 213 -7.15 35.39 27.93
N ALA A 214 -7.94 34.83 27.01
CA ALA A 214 -8.33 33.42 27.09
C ALA A 214 -8.03 32.56 25.85
N GLU A 215 -7.46 33.07 24.76
CA GLU A 215 -7.27 32.23 23.55
C GLU A 215 -5.82 31.97 23.09
N VAL A 216 -4.78 32.44 23.78
CA VAL A 216 -3.39 32.25 23.35
C VAL A 216 -2.66 31.17 24.15
N ASN A 217 -3.29 30.57 25.19
CA ASN A 217 -2.62 29.63 26.09
C ASN A 217 -2.96 28.14 25.85
N GLU A 218 -3.82 27.80 24.90
CA GLU A 218 -4.17 26.39 24.62
C GLU A 218 -3.36 25.72 23.53
N VAL A 219 -2.49 26.44 22.82
CA VAL A 219 -1.61 25.84 21.78
C VAL A 219 -0.27 25.36 22.36
N SER A 220 0.03 25.63 23.62
CA SER A 220 1.31 25.26 24.24
C SER A 220 1.30 23.97 25.05
N MET A 221 0.18 23.26 25.17
CA MET A 221 0.08 22.01 25.97
C MET A 221 -0.11 20.73 25.16
N VAL A 222 0.22 20.69 23.89
CA VAL A 222 0.16 19.45 23.07
C VAL A 222 1.56 19.00 22.59
N ALA A 223 2.62 19.47 23.20
CA ALA A 223 4.00 19.17 22.79
C ALA A 223 4.73 18.20 23.74
N GLU A 224 4.06 17.11 24.19
CA GLU A 224 4.75 15.94 24.76
C GLU A 224 4.23 14.65 24.14
N LYS A 225 4.28 14.56 22.80
CA LYS A 225 4.35 13.27 22.14
C LYS A 225 5.81 13.08 21.73
N SER A 226 6.48 12.07 22.30
CA SER A 226 7.84 11.70 21.95
C SER A 226 7.98 11.70 20.42
N SER A 227 8.92 12.50 19.92
CA SER A 227 9.16 12.68 18.50
C SER A 227 9.43 11.31 17.87
N VAL A 228 8.83 11.03 16.69
CA VAL A 228 9.11 9.84 15.88
C VAL A 228 10.61 9.69 15.62
N MET A 229 11.35 10.79 15.58
CA MET A 229 12.82 10.79 15.49
C MET A 229 13.47 10.11 16.71
N GLU A 230 12.89 10.19 17.88
CA GLU A 230 13.37 9.50 19.07
C GLU A 230 13.01 8.01 19.05
N TYR A 231 11.83 7.67 18.54
CA TYR A 231 11.43 6.28 18.30
C TYR A 231 12.29 5.63 17.22
N LEU A 232 12.58 6.32 16.11
CA LEU A 232 13.44 5.81 15.04
C LEU A 232 14.92 5.69 15.46
N LYS A 233 15.40 6.51 16.39
CA LYS A 233 16.77 6.39 16.96
C LYS A 233 16.90 5.26 17.97
N ASN A 234 15.81 4.90 18.64
CA ASN A 234 15.77 3.88 19.69
C ASN A 234 15.16 2.55 19.22
N ALA A 235 14.75 2.45 17.95
CA ALA A 235 14.30 1.20 17.37
C ALA A 235 15.48 0.20 17.35
N PRO A 236 15.35 -1.00 17.94
CA PRO A 236 16.41 -1.98 17.92
C PRO A 236 16.74 -2.37 16.47
N GLU A 237 18.00 -2.28 16.10
CA GLU A 237 18.56 -2.86 14.89
C GLU A 237 18.39 -4.39 14.97
N GLY A 238 17.27 -4.91 14.47
CA GLY A 238 17.06 -6.35 14.55
C GLY A 238 15.66 -6.83 14.28
N ILE A 239 15.06 -6.44 13.17
CA ILE A 239 14.00 -7.25 12.55
C ILE A 239 14.46 -7.61 11.14
N SER A 240 15.63 -8.22 11.10
CA SER A 240 16.05 -9.11 10.02
C SER A 240 15.96 -10.52 10.58
N SER A 241 15.26 -11.36 9.86
CA SER A 241 15.18 -12.80 10.01
C SER A 241 13.92 -13.37 10.66
N GLY A 242 13.21 -14.05 9.80
CA GLY A 242 11.99 -14.78 10.02
C GLY A 242 12.02 -15.71 11.24
N LYS A 243 11.03 -15.62 12.04
CA LYS A 243 10.64 -16.70 12.94
C LYS A 243 10.07 -17.84 12.10
N GLN A 244 10.90 -18.82 11.83
CA GLN A 244 10.46 -20.19 11.54
C GLN A 244 9.56 -20.66 12.70
N ARG A 245 8.28 -20.81 12.44
CA ARG A 245 7.40 -21.59 13.30
C ARG A 245 7.80 -23.05 13.10
N LYS A 246 8.44 -23.65 14.10
CA LYS A 246 8.56 -25.09 14.24
C LYS A 246 7.16 -25.67 14.38
N HIS A 247 6.77 -26.49 13.43
CA HIS A 247 5.69 -27.45 13.57
C HIS A 247 6.24 -28.55 14.46
N GLU A 248 5.77 -28.66 15.69
CA GLU A 248 5.94 -29.87 16.50
C GLU A 248 4.98 -30.92 15.94
N GLU A 249 5.55 -31.98 15.40
CA GLU A 249 4.87 -33.26 15.20
C GLU A 249 4.54 -33.83 16.58
N GLU A 250 3.28 -33.95 16.90
CA GLU A 250 2.80 -34.88 17.89
C GLU A 250 2.24 -36.11 17.21
N VAL A 251 2.98 -37.20 17.34
CA VAL A 251 2.62 -38.59 17.04
C VAL A 251 1.65 -39.07 18.12
N LEU A 252 0.47 -39.45 17.70
CA LEU A 252 -0.24 -40.67 18.25
C LEU A 252 -1.45 -40.94 17.35
#